data_2938fcc9e7d929fcaed8cb32aeb469a9
#
_entry.id   2938fcc9e7d929fcaed8cb32aeb469a9
#
_cell.length_a   1.000
_cell.length_b   1.000
_cell.length_c   1.000
_cell.angle_alpha   90.00
_cell.angle_beta   90.00
_cell.angle_gamma   90.00
#
_symmetry.space_group_name_H-M   'P 1'
#
loop_
_entity.id
_entity.type
_entity.pdbx_description
1 polymer ?
#
loop_
_entity_poly.entity_id
_entity_poly.type
_entity_poly.pdbx_seq_one_letter_code
_entity_poly.pdbx_strand_id
1 'polypeptide(L)'
;MKKIPFGYSIHPGEILKTEFMEPLGLSSYRLAKDLHVSAPRVNDIVLGKRSITADTAMRLSAYFGCSAQFWLNLQNKHDIWLAAKDKSLSRVKPGAQAA
;
A
#
# COMPACT_ATOMS: atom_id res chain seq x y z
N MET A 1 -13.73 5.55 9.78
CA MET A 1 -12.69 5.82 8.78
C MET A 1 -12.58 7.31 8.53
N LYS A 2 -11.37 7.81 8.44
CA LYS A 2 -11.14 9.22 8.18
C LYS A 2 -11.62 9.60 6.79
N LYS A 3 -12.19 10.79 6.67
CA LYS A 3 -12.58 11.34 5.38
C LYS A 3 -11.33 11.71 4.59
N ILE A 4 -11.24 11.23 3.35
CA ILE A 4 -10.09 11.50 2.49
C ILE A 4 -10.35 12.77 1.70
N PRO A 5 -9.48 13.80 1.79
CA PRO A 5 -9.65 15.02 1.00
C PRO A 5 -9.56 14.71 -0.50
N PHE A 6 -10.23 15.53 -1.30
CA PHE A 6 -10.17 15.42 -2.75
C PHE A 6 -8.71 15.52 -3.23
N GLY A 7 -8.31 14.63 -4.13
CA GLY A 7 -6.96 14.63 -4.68
C GLY A 7 -5.89 14.05 -3.77
N TYR A 8 -6.28 13.44 -2.67
CA TYR A 8 -5.35 12.81 -1.73
C TYR A 8 -5.50 11.30 -1.79
N SER A 9 -4.39 10.59 -1.66
CA SER A 9 -4.38 9.13 -1.60
C SER A 9 -3.66 8.67 -0.34
N ILE A 10 -4.28 7.75 0.40
CA ILE A 10 -3.70 7.18 1.61
C ILE A 10 -2.73 6.07 1.23
N HIS A 11 -1.56 6.05 1.88
CA HIS A 11 -0.62 4.94 1.72
C HIS A 11 -1.27 3.66 2.26
N PRO A 12 -1.12 2.52 1.56
CA PRO A 12 -1.70 1.25 2.04
C PRO A 12 -1.31 0.86 3.45
N GLY A 13 -0.13 1.28 3.91
CA GLY A 13 0.33 1.03 5.27
C GLY A 13 -0.57 1.65 6.33
N GLU A 14 -1.20 2.78 6.04
CA GLU A 14 -2.16 3.38 6.96
C GLU A 14 -3.43 2.54 7.06
N ILE A 15 -3.91 2.02 5.95
CA ILE A 15 -5.06 1.11 5.93
C ILE A 15 -4.72 -0.16 6.72
N LEU A 16 -3.52 -0.71 6.51
CA LEU A 16 -3.06 -1.87 7.27
C LEU A 16 -3.10 -1.60 8.76
N LYS A 17 -2.57 -0.46 9.17
CA LYS A 17 -2.50 -0.08 10.58
C LYS A 17 -3.90 0.12 11.18
N THR A 18 -4.71 0.98 10.57
CA THR A 18 -5.97 1.43 11.20
C THR A 18 -7.09 0.42 11.06
N GLU A 19 -7.16 -0.29 9.94
CA GLU A 19 -8.31 -1.16 9.66
C GLU A 19 -8.04 -2.63 9.97
N PHE A 20 -6.78 -3.03 10.11
CA PHE A 20 -6.43 -4.43 10.31
C PHE A 20 -5.65 -4.66 11.61
N MET A 21 -4.63 -3.84 11.88
CA MET A 21 -3.77 -4.07 13.05
C MET A 21 -4.39 -3.56 14.35
N GLU A 22 -4.84 -2.31 14.36
CA GLU A 22 -5.40 -1.72 15.58
C GLU A 22 -6.62 -2.46 16.11
N PRO A 23 -7.59 -2.84 15.28
CA PRO A 23 -8.74 -3.58 15.78
C PRO A 23 -8.39 -4.92 16.42
N LEU A 24 -7.28 -5.53 16.02
CA LEU A 24 -6.83 -6.82 16.56
C LEU A 24 -5.73 -6.67 17.60
N GLY A 25 -5.34 -5.44 17.95
CA GLY A 25 -4.28 -5.20 18.90
C GLY A 25 -2.92 -5.70 18.45
N LEU A 26 -2.68 -5.75 17.13
CA LEU A 26 -1.43 -6.25 16.57
C LEU A 26 -0.39 -5.15 16.48
N SER A 27 0.82 -5.43 17.00
CA SER A 27 1.97 -4.58 16.77
C SER A 27 2.65 -4.96 15.46
N SER A 28 3.50 -4.05 14.94
CA SER A 28 4.31 -4.37 13.75
C SER A 28 5.20 -5.59 14.00
N TYR A 29 5.78 -5.69 15.19
CA TYR A 29 6.61 -6.83 15.56
C TYR A 29 5.83 -8.15 15.50
N ARG A 30 4.64 -8.18 16.10
CA ARG A 30 3.83 -9.40 16.13
C ARG A 30 3.37 -9.78 14.74
N LEU A 31 2.92 -8.80 13.95
CA LEU A 31 2.46 -9.08 12.60
C LEU A 31 3.62 -9.61 11.74
N ALA A 32 4.80 -8.98 11.83
CA ALA A 32 5.97 -9.44 11.08
C ALA A 32 6.30 -10.89 11.43
N LYS A 33 6.28 -11.22 12.72
CA LYS A 33 6.56 -12.57 13.18
C LYS A 33 5.56 -13.56 12.58
N ASP A 34 4.30 -13.22 12.60
CA ASP A 34 3.24 -14.10 12.09
C ASP A 34 3.30 -14.24 10.56
N LEU A 35 3.76 -13.20 9.87
CA LEU A 35 3.93 -13.23 8.41
C LEU A 35 5.25 -13.86 7.97
N HIS A 36 6.14 -14.16 8.92
CA HIS A 36 7.49 -14.68 8.63
C HIS A 36 8.34 -13.71 7.80
N VAL A 37 8.27 -12.43 8.16
CA VAL A 37 9.10 -11.38 7.55
C VAL A 37 9.78 -10.59 8.68
N SER A 38 10.72 -9.73 8.30
CA SER A 38 11.41 -8.90 9.29
C SER A 38 10.50 -7.83 9.87
N ALA A 39 10.71 -7.47 11.14
CA ALA A 39 9.94 -6.40 11.78
C ALA A 39 10.08 -5.07 11.02
N PRO A 40 11.28 -4.66 10.55
CA PRO A 40 11.40 -3.45 9.75
C PRO A 40 10.54 -3.45 8.49
N ARG A 41 10.35 -4.62 7.85
CA ARG A 41 9.50 -4.67 6.65
C ARG A 41 8.07 -4.19 6.96
N VAL A 42 7.48 -4.70 8.03
CA VAL A 42 6.11 -4.30 8.42
C VAL A 42 6.10 -2.86 8.93
N ASN A 43 7.06 -2.52 9.80
CA ASN A 43 7.09 -1.19 10.39
C ASN A 43 7.27 -0.10 9.33
N ASP A 44 8.11 -0.33 8.33
CA ASP A 44 8.33 0.64 7.26
C ASP A 44 7.09 0.79 6.38
N ILE A 45 6.34 -0.29 6.16
CA ILE A 45 5.08 -0.20 5.42
C ILE A 45 4.08 0.63 6.21
N VAL A 46 3.94 0.36 7.50
CA VAL A 46 3.01 1.08 8.39
C VAL A 46 3.33 2.57 8.42
N LEU A 47 4.63 2.92 8.39
CA LEU A 47 5.07 4.31 8.39
C LEU A 47 5.02 4.97 7.00
N GLY A 48 4.61 4.24 5.98
CA GLY A 48 4.53 4.78 4.63
C GLY A 48 5.87 4.89 3.91
N LYS A 49 6.92 4.25 4.45
CA LYS A 49 8.28 4.31 3.89
C LYS A 49 8.58 3.20 2.90
N ARG A 50 7.72 2.21 2.81
CA ARG A 50 7.93 1.03 1.95
C ARG A 50 6.61 0.63 1.32
N SER A 51 6.67 0.27 0.04
CA SER A 51 5.50 -0.21 -0.70
C SER A 51 5.14 -1.65 -0.33
N ILE A 52 3.88 -1.99 -0.49
CA ILE A 52 3.43 -3.38 -0.40
C ILE A 52 3.71 -4.04 -1.75
N THR A 53 4.62 -5.01 -1.73
CA THR A 53 4.97 -5.81 -2.91
C THR A 53 4.02 -7.00 -3.02
N ALA A 54 4.12 -7.72 -4.15
CA ALA A 54 3.32 -8.94 -4.35
C ALA A 54 3.57 -9.96 -3.24
N ASP A 55 4.84 -10.13 -2.81
CA ASP A 55 5.15 -11.05 -1.72
C ASP A 55 4.43 -10.66 -0.43
N THR A 56 4.52 -9.39 -0.04
CA THR A 56 3.85 -8.92 1.17
C THR A 56 2.34 -9.03 1.04
N ALA A 57 1.79 -8.69 -0.13
CA ALA A 57 0.35 -8.79 -0.38
C ALA A 57 -0.16 -10.22 -0.22
N MET A 58 0.60 -11.20 -0.71
CA MET A 58 0.25 -12.60 -0.57
C MET A 58 0.25 -13.05 0.90
N ARG A 59 1.23 -12.59 1.67
CA ARG A 59 1.32 -12.92 3.08
C ARG A 59 0.19 -12.29 3.88
N LEU A 60 -0.14 -11.03 3.59
CA LEU A 60 -1.27 -10.34 4.22
C LEU A 60 -2.59 -11.01 3.86
N SER A 61 -2.73 -11.44 2.61
CA SER A 61 -3.91 -12.17 2.15
C SER A 61 -4.09 -13.46 2.93
N ALA A 62 -3.02 -14.23 3.10
CA ALA A 62 -3.07 -15.48 3.85
C ALA A 62 -3.45 -15.24 5.32
N TYR A 63 -2.93 -14.17 5.89
CA TYR A 63 -3.13 -13.89 7.32
C TYR A 63 -4.51 -13.33 7.62
N PHE A 64 -4.96 -12.34 6.84
CA PHE A 64 -6.21 -11.62 7.10
C PHE A 64 -7.41 -12.13 6.31
N GLY A 65 -7.19 -12.96 5.31
CA GLY A 65 -8.29 -13.53 4.52
C GLY A 65 -8.79 -12.65 3.38
N CYS A 66 -8.19 -11.48 3.17
CA CYS A 66 -8.51 -10.64 2.00
C CYS A 66 -7.61 -11.03 0.82
N SER A 67 -7.95 -10.59 -0.39
CA SER A 67 -7.15 -10.95 -1.56
C SER A 67 -5.84 -10.17 -1.63
N ALA A 68 -4.82 -10.75 -2.27
CA ALA A 68 -3.58 -10.03 -2.54
C ALA A 68 -3.86 -8.83 -3.46
N GLN A 69 -4.80 -8.97 -4.39
CA GLN A 69 -5.15 -7.89 -5.31
C GLN A 69 -5.71 -6.68 -4.56
N PHE A 70 -6.42 -6.88 -3.45
CA PHE A 70 -6.88 -5.79 -2.61
C PHE A 70 -5.72 -4.88 -2.20
N TRP A 71 -4.64 -5.48 -1.69
CA TRP A 71 -3.48 -4.71 -1.24
C TRP A 71 -2.76 -4.05 -2.41
N LEU A 72 -2.62 -4.75 -3.53
CA LEU A 72 -1.94 -4.21 -4.71
C LEU A 72 -2.74 -3.10 -5.38
N ASN A 73 -4.07 -3.19 -5.34
CA ASN A 73 -4.92 -2.11 -5.85
C ASN A 73 -4.72 -0.83 -5.04
N LEU A 74 -4.63 -0.95 -3.70
CA LEU A 74 -4.36 0.20 -2.84
C LEU A 74 -2.98 0.80 -3.14
N GLN A 75 -1.97 -0.05 -3.30
CA GLN A 75 -0.63 0.41 -3.59
C GLN A 75 -0.55 1.08 -4.95
N ASN A 76 -1.14 0.47 -5.97
CA ASN A 76 -1.14 1.04 -7.31
C ASN A 76 -1.83 2.39 -7.36
N LYS A 77 -2.95 2.52 -6.68
CA LYS A 77 -3.67 3.79 -6.62
C LYS A 77 -2.80 4.89 -6.01
N HIS A 78 -2.12 4.56 -4.93
CA HIS A 78 -1.22 5.49 -4.25
C HIS A 78 -0.04 5.86 -5.14
N ASP A 79 0.57 4.87 -5.79
CA ASP A 79 1.73 5.07 -6.66
C ASP A 79 1.37 5.94 -7.86
N ILE A 80 0.21 5.71 -8.46
CA ILE A 80 -0.26 6.51 -9.59
C ILE A 80 -0.49 7.96 -9.14
N TRP A 81 -1.09 8.15 -7.98
CA TRP A 81 -1.32 9.48 -7.43
C TRP A 81 -0.01 10.23 -7.21
N LEU A 82 1.01 9.55 -6.67
CA LEU A 82 2.33 10.15 -6.48
C LEU A 82 3.00 10.47 -7.82
N ALA A 83 2.97 9.52 -8.75
CA ALA A 83 3.60 9.68 -10.06
C ALA A 83 2.96 10.82 -10.85
N ALA A 84 1.66 11.02 -10.70
CA ALA A 84 0.93 12.06 -11.42
C ALA A 84 1.38 13.47 -11.03
N LYS A 85 2.09 13.63 -9.91
CA LYS A 85 2.63 14.92 -9.49
C LYS A 85 3.88 15.33 -10.24
N ASP A 86 4.48 14.43 -11.00
CA ASP A 86 5.70 14.70 -11.75
C ASP A 86 5.39 15.61 -12.94
N LYS A 87 5.89 16.83 -12.88
CA LYS A 87 5.64 17.82 -13.92
C LYS A 87 6.24 17.45 -15.27
N SER A 88 7.25 16.58 -15.27
CA SER A 88 7.88 16.15 -16.52
C SER A 88 6.96 15.31 -17.39
N LEU A 89 5.87 14.78 -16.82
CA LEU A 89 4.89 14.03 -17.61
C LEU A 89 4.28 14.86 -18.73
N SER A 90 4.15 16.18 -18.53
CA SER A 90 3.61 17.06 -19.56
C SER A 90 4.50 17.13 -20.79
N ARG A 91 5.77 16.71 -20.69
CA ARG A 91 6.70 16.67 -21.80
C ARG A 91 6.53 15.43 -22.68
N VAL A 92 5.83 14.43 -22.17
CA VAL A 92 5.57 13.21 -22.93
C VAL A 92 4.47 13.50 -23.93
N LYS A 93 4.80 13.41 -25.21
CA LYS A 93 3.85 13.65 -26.29
C LYS A 93 3.36 12.31 -26.82
N PRO A 94 2.09 12.25 -27.25
CA PRO A 94 1.61 11.05 -27.92
C PRO A 94 2.47 10.74 -29.15
N GLY A 95 3.15 9.61 -29.12
CA GLY A 95 4.01 9.19 -30.24
C GLY A 95 3.39 8.10 -31.08
N ALA A 96 2.59 7.24 -30.45
CA ALA A 96 1.85 6.19 -31.12
C ALA A 96 0.45 6.17 -30.56
N GLN A 97 -0.54 6.00 -31.42
CA GLN A 97 -1.93 5.94 -31.00
C GLN A 97 -2.28 4.49 -30.63
N ALA A 98 -2.80 4.30 -29.43
CA ALA A 98 -3.32 3.00 -29.07
C ALA A 98 -4.60 2.73 -29.86
N ALA A 99 -4.71 1.52 -30.36
CA ALA A 99 -5.90 1.13 -31.12
C ALA A 99 -7.12 1.06 -30.21
#